data_c0f3baf006804d13fa1515453e69a9f9
#
_entry.id   c0f3baf006804d13fa1515453e69a9f9
#
_cell.length_a   1.000
_cell.length_b   1.000
_cell.length_c   1.000
_cell.angle_alpha   90.00
_cell.angle_beta   90.00
_cell.angle_gamma   90.00
#
_symmetry.space_group_name_H-M   'P 1'
#
loop_
_entity.id
_entity.type
_entity.pdbx_description
1 polymer ?
#
loop_
_entity_poly.entity_id
_entity_poly.type
_entity_poly.pdbx_seq_one_letter_code
_entity_poly.pdbx_strand_id
1 'polypeptide(L)'
;WLLALIVIALGVSLSLLWLMNDLDWYRGFSGCLYGLLAYRGVVSLTDRPGFAATVLVFTGLKLLADSVMTGDGLSADWIGAAVIWQAHITGAVTGAVVGVLCLAGGHLLSRRRPSAAD
;
A
#
# COMPACT_ATOMS: atom_id res chain seq x y z
N TRP A 1 12.46 -0.22 -5.59
CA TRP A 1 11.25 0.55 -5.80
C TRP A 1 10.38 -0.06 -6.90
N LEU A 2 10.92 -0.30 -8.08
CA LEU A 2 10.18 -0.87 -9.21
C LEU A 2 9.59 -2.24 -8.87
N LEU A 3 10.37 -3.10 -8.23
CA LEU A 3 9.89 -4.42 -7.80
C LEU A 3 8.73 -4.31 -6.80
N ALA A 4 8.84 -3.41 -5.81
CA ALA A 4 7.76 -3.18 -4.86
C ALA A 4 6.48 -2.70 -5.57
N LEU A 5 6.60 -1.77 -6.52
CA LEU A 5 5.47 -1.31 -7.33
C LEU A 5 4.82 -2.45 -8.12
N ILE A 6 5.62 -3.30 -8.77
CA ILE A 6 5.12 -4.46 -9.53
C ILE A 6 4.37 -5.42 -8.61
N VAL A 7 4.94 -5.76 -7.45
CA VAL A 7 4.29 -6.67 -6.49
C VAL A 7 2.99 -6.07 -5.96
N ILE A 8 2.98 -4.77 -5.64
CA ILE A 8 1.77 -4.07 -5.18
C ILE A 8 0.71 -4.06 -6.29
N ALA A 9 1.08 -3.75 -7.53
CA ALA A 9 0.16 -3.74 -8.65
C ALA A 9 -0.46 -5.12 -8.91
N LEU A 10 0.36 -6.18 -8.87
CA LEU A 10 -0.12 -7.56 -8.97
C LEU A 10 -1.05 -7.92 -7.80
N GLY A 11 -0.69 -7.54 -6.57
CA GLY A 11 -1.51 -7.78 -5.39
C GLY A 11 -2.88 -7.10 -5.48
N VAL A 12 -2.93 -5.85 -5.91
CA VAL A 12 -4.20 -5.14 -6.15
C VAL A 12 -5.02 -5.83 -7.24
N SER A 13 -4.40 -6.14 -8.39
CA SER A 13 -5.09 -6.78 -9.51
C SER A 13 -5.66 -8.14 -9.14
N LEU A 14 -4.87 -8.99 -8.50
CA LEU A 14 -5.32 -10.32 -8.06
C LEU A 14 -6.43 -10.22 -7.00
N SER A 15 -6.30 -9.29 -6.05
CA SER A 15 -7.33 -9.09 -5.01
C SER A 15 -8.65 -8.64 -5.61
N LEU A 16 -8.64 -7.75 -6.59
CA LEU A 16 -9.86 -7.30 -7.28
C LEU A 16 -10.50 -8.43 -8.08
N LEU A 17 -9.72 -9.22 -8.79
CA LEU A 17 -10.22 -10.39 -9.52
C LEU A 17 -10.88 -11.44 -8.61
N TRP A 18 -10.37 -11.59 -7.37
CA TRP A 18 -10.89 -12.56 -6.41
C TRP A 18 -12.09 -12.04 -5.61
N LEU A 19 -12.09 -10.77 -5.24
CA LEU A 19 -13.09 -10.18 -4.35
C LEU A 19 -14.28 -9.58 -5.10
N MET A 20 -14.12 -9.25 -6.38
CA MET A 20 -15.12 -8.52 -7.16
C MET A 20 -15.29 -9.15 -8.55
N ASN A 21 -15.87 -10.36 -8.58
CA ASN A 21 -16.11 -11.11 -9.82
C ASN A 21 -17.07 -10.41 -10.80
N ASP A 22 -17.84 -9.41 -10.34
CA ASP A 22 -18.81 -8.67 -11.13
C ASP A 22 -18.24 -7.34 -11.70
N LEU A 23 -16.94 -7.11 -11.56
CA LEU A 23 -16.28 -5.94 -12.11
C LEU A 23 -15.96 -6.14 -13.59
N ASP A 24 -16.75 -5.54 -14.48
CA ASP A 24 -16.50 -5.58 -15.93
C ASP A 24 -15.20 -4.85 -16.31
N TRP A 25 -14.83 -3.82 -15.55
CA TRP A 25 -13.56 -3.12 -15.77
C TRP A 25 -13.16 -2.28 -14.54
N TYR A 26 -11.85 -2.18 -14.31
CA TYR A 26 -11.26 -1.32 -13.28
C TYR A 26 -10.29 -0.33 -13.92
N ARG A 27 -10.48 0.94 -13.64
CA ARG A 27 -9.59 2.00 -14.07
C ARG A 27 -9.15 2.80 -12.85
N GLY A 28 -7.89 2.64 -12.45
CA GLY A 28 -7.34 3.46 -11.38
C GLY A 28 -5.99 2.96 -10.88
N PHE A 29 -5.04 3.86 -10.83
CA PHE A 29 -3.72 3.62 -10.23
C PHE A 29 -3.72 3.90 -8.72
N SER A 30 -4.83 4.39 -8.18
CA SER A 30 -4.94 4.84 -6.78
C SER A 30 -4.63 3.73 -5.77
N GLY A 31 -5.08 2.50 -5.99
CA GLY A 31 -4.72 1.35 -5.13
C GLY A 31 -3.21 1.15 -5.02
N CYS A 32 -2.48 1.28 -6.13
CA CYS A 32 -1.03 1.19 -6.14
C CYS A 32 -0.38 2.35 -5.37
N LEU A 33 -0.94 3.57 -5.44
CA LEU A 33 -0.44 4.71 -4.67
C LEU A 33 -0.61 4.49 -3.16
N TYR A 34 -1.77 3.98 -2.72
CA TYR A 34 -1.97 3.61 -1.30
C TYR A 34 -0.98 2.52 -0.87
N GLY A 35 -0.71 1.55 -1.73
CA GLY A 35 0.29 0.53 -1.49
C GLY A 35 1.70 1.10 -1.35
N LEU A 36 2.10 2.01 -2.21
CA LEU A 36 3.40 2.68 -2.11
C LEU A 36 3.53 3.55 -0.87
N LEU A 37 2.46 4.26 -0.46
CA LEU A 37 2.44 5.04 0.78
C LEU A 37 2.60 4.12 1.99
N ALA A 38 1.84 3.04 2.08
CA ALA A 38 1.96 2.06 3.16
C ALA A 38 3.34 1.40 3.19
N TYR A 39 3.86 0.95 2.05
CA TYR A 39 5.21 0.42 1.90
C TYR A 39 6.26 1.41 2.40
N ARG A 40 6.19 2.66 1.95
CA ARG A 40 7.15 3.69 2.34
C ARG A 40 7.06 4.04 3.81
N GLY A 41 5.85 4.12 4.36
CA GLY A 41 5.63 4.32 5.78
C GLY A 41 6.29 3.21 6.61
N VAL A 42 6.02 1.95 6.29
CA VAL A 42 6.59 0.79 7.01
C VAL A 42 8.11 0.77 6.92
N VAL A 43 8.69 0.88 5.73
CA VAL A 43 10.17 0.84 5.56
C VAL A 43 10.87 1.99 6.28
N SER A 44 10.19 3.12 6.47
CA SER A 44 10.76 4.28 7.15
C SER A 44 10.66 4.24 8.67
N LEU A 45 10.01 3.21 9.26
CA LEU A 45 9.84 3.12 10.71
C LEU A 45 11.16 3.08 11.47
N THR A 46 12.20 2.46 10.89
CA THR A 46 13.53 2.35 11.52
C THR A 46 14.34 3.63 11.44
N ASP A 47 14.29 4.31 10.30
CA ASP A 47 15.19 5.42 10.01
C ASP A 47 14.57 6.80 10.28
N ARG A 48 13.25 6.91 10.08
CA ARG A 48 12.50 8.18 10.18
C ARG A 48 11.12 7.95 10.80
N PRO A 49 11.04 7.62 12.09
CA PRO A 49 9.76 7.21 12.72
C PRO A 49 8.68 8.30 12.69
N GLY A 50 9.03 9.58 12.81
CA GLY A 50 8.07 10.69 12.71
C GLY A 50 7.44 10.77 11.31
N PHE A 51 8.24 10.69 10.25
CA PHE A 51 7.76 10.65 8.88
C PHE A 51 6.89 9.41 8.63
N ALA A 52 7.35 8.24 9.10
CA ALA A 52 6.62 6.99 8.97
C ALA A 52 5.24 7.07 9.63
N ALA A 53 5.17 7.57 10.88
CA ALA A 53 3.92 7.76 11.60
C ALA A 53 2.96 8.70 10.84
N THR A 54 3.46 9.82 10.36
CA THR A 54 2.65 10.78 9.58
C THR A 54 2.06 10.13 8.33
N VAL A 55 2.86 9.42 7.54
CA VAL A 55 2.41 8.76 6.31
C VAL A 55 1.40 7.67 6.62
N LEU A 56 1.66 6.81 7.62
CA LEU A 56 0.76 5.72 7.98
C LEU A 56 -0.56 6.21 8.56
N VAL A 57 -0.53 7.22 9.44
CA VAL A 57 -1.73 7.83 10.01
C VAL A 57 -2.56 8.50 8.91
N PHE A 58 -1.93 9.30 8.05
CA PHE A 58 -2.63 9.93 6.93
C PHE A 58 -3.27 8.89 6.00
N THR A 59 -2.52 7.84 5.64
CA THR A 59 -3.03 6.73 4.80
C THR A 59 -4.21 6.04 5.47
N GLY A 60 -4.11 5.73 6.76
CA GLY A 60 -5.18 5.08 7.53
C GLY A 60 -6.44 5.95 7.63
N LEU A 61 -6.29 7.24 7.95
CA LEU A 61 -7.42 8.19 8.01
C LEU A 61 -8.11 8.33 6.67
N LYS A 62 -7.33 8.40 5.59
CA LYS A 62 -7.89 8.51 4.24
C LYS A 62 -8.63 7.24 3.83
N LEU A 63 -8.09 6.05 4.15
CA LEU A 63 -8.77 4.77 3.92
C LEU A 63 -10.08 4.68 4.72
N LEU A 64 -10.07 5.13 5.96
CA LEU A 64 -11.27 5.18 6.80
C LEU A 64 -12.31 6.11 6.18
N ALA A 65 -11.91 7.30 5.75
CA ALA A 65 -12.80 8.23 5.08
C ALA A 65 -13.39 7.64 3.79
N ASP A 66 -12.57 7.01 2.95
CA ASP A 66 -13.03 6.37 1.71
C ASP A 66 -14.01 5.20 2.00
N SER A 67 -13.83 4.46 3.10
CA SER A 67 -14.71 3.35 3.47
C SER A 67 -16.07 3.81 4.03
N VAL A 68 -16.11 4.94 4.73
CA VAL A 68 -17.34 5.49 5.33
C VAL A 68 -18.17 6.27 4.30
N MET A 69 -17.51 6.93 3.34
CA MET A 69 -18.14 7.74 2.30
C MET A 69 -18.47 6.90 1.05
N THR A 70 -18.88 5.65 1.23
CA THR A 70 -19.17 4.70 0.15
C THR A 70 -20.26 5.22 -0.80
N GLY A 71 -19.89 5.41 -2.05
CA GLY A 71 -20.80 5.65 -3.18
C GLY A 71 -20.77 7.06 -3.74
N ASP A 72 -20.75 8.10 -2.90
CA ASP A 72 -20.87 9.51 -3.31
C ASP A 72 -19.71 10.37 -2.77
N GLY A 73 -18.51 9.78 -2.61
CA GLY A 73 -17.37 10.53 -2.11
C GLY A 73 -17.01 11.71 -3.02
N LEU A 74 -16.53 12.81 -2.42
CA LEU A 74 -16.05 14.02 -3.11
C LEU A 74 -15.21 13.73 -4.37
N SER A 75 -14.54 12.58 -4.41
CA SER A 75 -13.75 12.14 -5.56
C SER A 75 -14.59 11.56 -6.70
N ALA A 76 -15.73 10.91 -6.42
CA ALA A 76 -16.60 10.31 -7.44
C ALA A 76 -17.25 11.39 -8.32
N ASP A 77 -17.71 12.49 -7.71
CA ASP A 77 -18.29 13.63 -8.43
C ASP A 77 -17.29 14.33 -9.34
N TRP A 78 -16.01 14.41 -8.90
CA TRP A 78 -14.94 15.03 -9.68
C TRP A 78 -14.45 14.15 -10.82
N ILE A 79 -14.46 12.83 -10.64
CA ILE A 79 -13.91 11.86 -11.60
C ILE A 79 -15.01 11.33 -12.54
N GLY A 80 -16.28 11.48 -12.16
CA GLY A 80 -17.42 10.94 -12.91
C GLY A 80 -17.47 9.41 -12.94
N ALA A 81 -16.85 8.75 -11.95
CA ALA A 81 -16.80 7.29 -11.82
C ALA A 81 -16.78 6.86 -10.35
N ALA A 82 -17.41 5.72 -10.06
CA ALA A 82 -17.39 5.15 -8.72
C ALA A 82 -15.96 4.83 -8.25
N VAL A 83 -15.61 5.25 -7.04
CA VAL A 83 -14.32 4.96 -6.42
C VAL A 83 -14.39 3.59 -5.76
N ILE A 84 -13.56 2.66 -6.23
CA ILE A 84 -13.45 1.31 -5.66
C ILE A 84 -12.51 1.36 -4.45
N TRP A 85 -13.05 1.67 -3.27
CA TRP A 85 -12.30 1.79 -2.02
C TRP A 85 -11.60 0.47 -1.61
N GLN A 86 -12.14 -0.69 -2.03
CA GLN A 86 -11.52 -2.00 -1.83
C GLN A 86 -10.13 -2.08 -2.46
N ALA A 87 -9.93 -1.44 -3.62
CA ALA A 87 -8.61 -1.37 -4.25
C ALA A 87 -7.61 -0.56 -3.42
N HIS A 88 -8.07 0.46 -2.70
CA HIS A 88 -7.22 1.25 -1.79
C HIS A 88 -6.75 0.41 -0.60
N ILE A 89 -7.67 -0.34 0.04
CA ILE A 89 -7.34 -1.21 1.16
C ILE A 89 -6.39 -2.33 0.74
N THR A 90 -6.72 -3.04 -0.34
CA THR A 90 -5.87 -4.15 -0.83
C THR A 90 -4.48 -3.66 -1.22
N GLY A 91 -4.39 -2.47 -1.83
CA GLY A 91 -3.14 -1.81 -2.11
C GLY A 91 -2.33 -1.52 -0.85
N ALA A 92 -2.94 -0.87 0.14
CA ALA A 92 -2.29 -0.52 1.39
C ALA A 92 -1.81 -1.76 2.16
N VAL A 93 -2.64 -2.81 2.24
CA VAL A 93 -2.27 -4.08 2.89
C VAL A 93 -1.10 -4.73 2.17
N THR A 94 -1.16 -4.86 0.85
CA THR A 94 -0.07 -5.44 0.06
C THR A 94 1.22 -4.65 0.24
N GLY A 95 1.15 -3.31 0.20
CA GLY A 95 2.30 -2.44 0.40
C GLY A 95 2.91 -2.57 1.79
N ALA A 96 2.06 -2.65 2.84
CA ALA A 96 2.53 -2.86 4.21
C ALA A 96 3.24 -4.22 4.37
N VAL A 97 2.65 -5.30 3.82
CA VAL A 97 3.27 -6.64 3.85
C VAL A 97 4.63 -6.64 3.15
N VAL A 98 4.72 -6.06 1.95
CA VAL A 98 5.99 -5.94 1.22
C VAL A 98 7.02 -5.14 2.04
N GLY A 99 6.58 -4.06 2.71
CA GLY A 99 7.43 -3.25 3.59
C GLY A 99 7.99 -4.05 4.77
N VAL A 100 7.15 -4.84 5.44
CA VAL A 100 7.56 -5.72 6.55
C VAL A 100 8.56 -6.77 6.07
N LEU A 101 8.30 -7.40 4.92
CA LEU A 101 9.21 -8.40 4.35
C LEU A 101 10.57 -7.79 3.99
N CYS A 102 10.60 -6.57 3.46
CA CYS A 102 11.85 -5.86 3.18
C CYS A 102 12.63 -5.57 4.46
N LEU A 103 11.98 -5.11 5.54
CA LEU A 103 12.65 -4.88 6.83
C LEU A 103 13.20 -6.19 7.41
N ALA A 104 12.39 -7.24 7.42
CA ALA A 104 12.82 -8.55 7.93
C ALA A 104 14.01 -9.11 7.14
N GLY A 105 13.95 -9.03 5.82
CA GLY A 105 15.06 -9.46 4.94
C GLY A 105 16.33 -8.66 5.18
N GLY A 106 16.23 -7.34 5.35
CA GLY A 106 17.37 -6.46 5.68
C GLY A 106 18.03 -6.84 7.00
N HIS A 107 17.23 -7.10 8.04
CA HIS A 107 17.75 -7.55 9.34
C HIS A 107 18.47 -8.91 9.28
N LEU A 108 17.95 -9.86 8.52
CA LEU A 108 18.56 -11.18 8.37
C LEU A 108 19.90 -11.11 7.63
N LEU A 109 20.00 -10.27 6.61
CA LEU A 109 21.24 -10.08 5.84
C LEU A 109 22.31 -9.36 6.65
N SER A 110 21.93 -8.38 7.48
CA SER A 110 22.86 -7.66 8.36
C SER A 110 23.48 -8.57 9.42
N ARG A 111 22.69 -9.52 9.96
CA ARG A 111 23.18 -10.51 10.92
C ARG A 111 24.14 -11.54 10.34
N ARG A 112 24.11 -11.76 9.02
CA ARG A 112 24.96 -12.75 8.32
C ARG A 112 26.30 -12.19 7.85
N ARG A 113 26.54 -10.86 7.96
CA ARG A 113 27.86 -10.29 7.66
C ARG A 113 28.78 -10.57 8.84
N PRO A 114 29.79 -11.46 8.70
CA PRO A 114 30.84 -11.62 9.73
C PRO A 114 31.53 -10.28 9.90
N SER A 115 31.81 -9.92 11.16
CA SER A 115 32.65 -8.78 11.48
C SER A 115 33.98 -8.92 10.75
N ALA A 116 34.23 -8.07 9.77
CA ALA A 116 35.54 -7.93 9.16
C ALA A 116 36.37 -7.04 10.13
N ALA A 117 36.70 -7.64 11.27
CA ALA A 117 37.63 -7.07 12.24
C ALA A 117 38.69 -8.15 12.50
N ASP A 118 39.74 -8.13 11.69
CA ASP A 118 41.12 -8.56 12.03
C ASP A 118 42.08 -7.90 11.03
#